data_29b4533ecac1fd0fdc01ecfc3ae64b91
#
_entry.id   29b4533ecac1fd0fdc01ecfc3ae64b91
#
_cell.length_a   1.000
_cell.length_b   1.000
_cell.length_c   1.000
_cell.angle_alpha   90.00
_cell.angle_beta   90.00
_cell.angle_gamma   90.00
#
_symmetry.space_group_name_H-M   'P 1'
#
loop_
_entity.id
_entity.type
_entity.pdbx_description
1 polymer ?
#
loop_
_entity_poly.entity_id
_entity_poly.type
_entity_poly.pdbx_seq_one_letter_code
_entity_poly.pdbx_strand_id
1 'polypeptide(L)'
;MIAGRARAEGTKRFADRSGAAPGHFREAMGLWLSSLGLGTYLGDEDAATDAGYEAAVASALAAGINVFDTAINYRGQRSERAIGRALAKAFAEGRARRDEVFVSTKGGYFPQDAEDSRPGRRYVEESFLASGLAPAKEIAQGCHCIAPGYLRDQIARSRANLGLETVDLYYLHNVETQLTQVDRGVFAERLARAIETLEEEASAGRIAAWGLATWDGLRVPSEHPEHVSIAAVREAAEKAAGPGHHFRAVQLPFNLAMAQAAVYRSQATKSGRQPALIAARDEGVAAFGSASILQGRLGLAELPEEIVEAFPGLATSAQRALQFSRSADGMMVALVGVSSPEHAAENFELARHSPAPPDRVLSLFH
;
A
#
# COMPACT_ATOMS: atom_id res chain seq x y z
N MET A 1 -3.34 -22.89 2.52
CA MET A 1 -3.50 -21.53 1.97
C MET A 1 -4.83 -21.41 1.26
N ILE A 2 -5.47 -20.25 1.35
CA ILE A 2 -6.75 -19.96 0.71
C ILE A 2 -6.50 -19.70 -0.77
N ALA A 3 -7.20 -20.42 -1.64
CA ALA A 3 -7.06 -20.35 -3.08
C ALA A 3 -7.74 -19.08 -3.67
N GLY A 4 -7.24 -18.64 -4.81
CA GLY A 4 -7.80 -17.54 -5.58
C GLY A 4 -7.24 -16.17 -5.21
N ARG A 5 -7.85 -15.14 -5.83
CA ARG A 5 -7.47 -13.72 -5.68
C ARG A 5 -8.68 -12.83 -5.91
N ALA A 6 -8.56 -11.53 -5.69
CA ALA A 6 -9.57 -10.54 -6.08
C ALA A 6 -9.90 -10.65 -7.58
N ARG A 7 -11.18 -10.55 -7.94
CA ARG A 7 -11.68 -10.62 -9.31
C ARG A 7 -12.70 -9.52 -9.57
N ALA A 8 -12.80 -9.08 -10.82
CA ALA A 8 -13.74 -8.04 -11.23
C ALA A 8 -15.16 -8.31 -10.73
N GLU A 9 -15.70 -9.49 -11.01
CA GLU A 9 -17.05 -9.91 -10.61
C GLU A 9 -17.22 -9.98 -9.09
N GLY A 10 -16.19 -10.48 -8.37
CA GLY A 10 -16.21 -10.57 -6.91
C GLY A 10 -16.22 -9.19 -6.25
N THR A 11 -15.27 -8.33 -6.61
CA THR A 11 -15.18 -6.98 -6.05
C THR A 11 -16.38 -6.11 -6.44
N LYS A 12 -16.95 -6.29 -7.65
CA LYS A 12 -18.21 -5.64 -8.06
C LYS A 12 -19.37 -6.10 -7.19
N ARG A 13 -19.51 -7.40 -6.97
CA ARG A 13 -20.56 -7.98 -6.11
C ARG A 13 -20.47 -7.43 -4.68
N PHE A 14 -19.24 -7.27 -4.15
CA PHE A 14 -19.01 -6.67 -2.84
C PHE A 14 -19.45 -5.20 -2.84
N ALA A 15 -19.04 -4.42 -3.83
CA ALA A 15 -19.43 -3.01 -3.98
C ALA A 15 -20.96 -2.83 -4.03
N ASP A 16 -21.65 -3.64 -4.85
CA ASP A 16 -23.11 -3.54 -5.05
C ASP A 16 -23.91 -3.79 -3.77
N ARG A 17 -23.44 -4.70 -2.89
CA ARG A 17 -24.13 -5.02 -1.63
C ARG A 17 -23.71 -4.17 -0.44
N SER A 18 -22.64 -3.38 -0.55
CA SER A 18 -22.04 -2.67 0.59
C SER A 18 -22.93 -1.55 1.16
N GLY A 19 -23.82 -0.99 0.34
CA GLY A 19 -24.61 0.20 0.67
C GLY A 19 -23.73 1.46 0.87
N ALA A 20 -22.52 1.48 0.33
CA ALA A 20 -21.61 2.63 0.41
C ALA A 20 -22.10 3.80 -0.49
N ALA A 21 -21.68 5.01 -0.17
CA ALA A 21 -22.03 6.20 -0.92
C ALA A 21 -21.45 6.17 -2.35
N PRO A 22 -22.06 6.89 -3.31
CA PRO A 22 -21.54 7.02 -4.67
C PRO A 22 -20.08 7.52 -4.67
N GLY A 23 -19.23 6.90 -5.52
CA GLY A 23 -17.81 7.22 -5.62
C GLY A 23 -16.91 6.63 -4.52
N HIS A 24 -17.51 5.89 -3.56
CA HIS A 24 -16.71 5.14 -2.59
C HIS A 24 -15.95 3.98 -3.26
N PHE A 25 -16.57 3.28 -4.19
CA PHE A 25 -15.88 2.29 -5.02
C PHE A 25 -15.43 2.90 -6.33
N ARG A 26 -14.20 2.56 -6.73
CA ARG A 26 -13.54 3.02 -7.96
C ARG A 26 -12.95 1.83 -8.70
N GLU A 27 -12.96 1.90 -10.01
CA GLU A 27 -12.37 0.86 -10.84
C GLU A 27 -10.87 1.12 -11.04
N ALA A 28 -10.05 0.14 -10.67
CA ALA A 28 -8.62 0.09 -10.96
C ALA A 28 -8.18 -1.35 -11.16
N MET A 29 -7.24 -1.59 -12.06
CA MET A 29 -6.69 -2.93 -12.34
C MET A 29 -7.80 -3.95 -12.72
N GLY A 30 -8.92 -3.48 -13.27
CA GLY A 30 -10.10 -4.30 -13.53
C GLY A 30 -10.86 -4.75 -12.28
N LEU A 31 -10.64 -4.11 -11.13
CA LEU A 31 -11.26 -4.42 -9.84
C LEU A 31 -12.02 -3.21 -9.30
N TRP A 32 -13.07 -3.44 -8.53
CA TRP A 32 -13.79 -2.42 -7.79
C TRP A 32 -13.22 -2.31 -6.38
N LEU A 33 -12.42 -1.28 -6.14
CA LEU A 33 -11.73 -1.03 -4.87
C LEU A 33 -12.40 0.10 -4.09
N SER A 34 -12.55 -0.08 -2.79
CA SER A 34 -13.02 0.97 -1.89
C SER A 34 -12.02 2.12 -1.83
N SER A 35 -12.49 3.37 -1.81
CA SER A 35 -11.64 4.57 -1.72
C SER A 35 -10.92 4.73 -0.38
N LEU A 36 -11.26 3.88 0.59
CA LEU A 36 -10.56 3.70 1.85
C LEU A 36 -10.02 2.27 1.92
N GLY A 37 -8.89 2.10 2.60
CA GLY A 37 -8.31 0.79 2.89
C GLY A 37 -7.76 0.73 4.31
N LEU A 38 -7.77 -0.47 4.90
CA LEU A 38 -7.17 -0.71 6.21
C LEU A 38 -5.66 -0.95 6.06
N GLY A 39 -4.84 -0.10 6.72
CA GLY A 39 -3.40 -0.28 6.88
C GLY A 39 -3.06 -0.86 8.26
N THR A 40 -1.91 -1.53 8.40
CA THR A 40 -1.56 -2.28 9.62
C THR A 40 -0.14 -2.00 10.15
N TYR A 41 0.35 -0.77 9.93
CA TYR A 41 1.72 -0.40 10.32
C TYR A 41 1.90 -0.22 11.83
N LEU A 42 0.94 0.47 12.49
CA LEU A 42 1.08 0.91 13.88
C LEU A 42 0.74 -0.19 14.91
N GLY A 43 1.17 0.03 16.15
CA GLY A 43 0.86 -0.81 17.32
C GLY A 43 2.01 -1.69 17.75
N ASP A 44 1.85 -2.33 18.91
CA ASP A 44 2.86 -3.16 19.55
C ASP A 44 2.90 -4.60 18.96
N GLU A 45 4.01 -5.29 19.18
CA GLU A 45 4.19 -6.68 18.75
C GLU A 45 3.54 -7.67 19.74
N ASP A 46 2.25 -7.48 20.03
CA ASP A 46 1.52 -8.25 21.03
C ASP A 46 0.16 -8.77 20.52
N ALA A 47 -0.44 -9.67 21.32
CA ALA A 47 -1.71 -10.30 21.01
C ALA A 47 -2.91 -9.34 21.12
N ALA A 48 -2.82 -8.29 21.93
CA ALA A 48 -3.90 -7.31 22.07
C ALA A 48 -4.03 -6.47 20.79
N THR A 49 -2.91 -6.03 20.23
CA THR A 49 -2.87 -5.32 18.96
C THR A 49 -3.32 -6.24 17.80
N ASP A 50 -2.94 -7.53 17.82
CA ASP A 50 -3.43 -8.50 16.83
C ASP A 50 -4.96 -8.60 16.86
N ALA A 51 -5.55 -8.74 18.05
CA ALA A 51 -7.01 -8.80 18.23
C ALA A 51 -7.69 -7.50 17.77
N GLY A 52 -7.05 -6.35 18.02
CA GLY A 52 -7.50 -5.05 17.50
C GLY A 52 -7.57 -5.02 15.98
N TYR A 53 -6.54 -5.48 15.28
CA TYR A 53 -6.55 -5.56 13.82
C TYR A 53 -7.54 -6.59 13.28
N GLU A 54 -7.71 -7.74 13.96
CA GLU A 54 -8.73 -8.73 13.58
C GLU A 54 -10.15 -8.14 13.67
N ALA A 55 -10.43 -7.36 14.73
CA ALA A 55 -11.68 -6.64 14.86
C ALA A 55 -11.83 -5.53 13.80
N ALA A 56 -10.75 -4.81 13.50
CA ALA A 56 -10.75 -3.76 12.46
C ALA A 56 -11.06 -4.32 11.08
N VAL A 57 -10.54 -5.51 10.72
CA VAL A 57 -10.91 -6.20 9.46
C VAL A 57 -12.40 -6.48 9.38
N ALA A 58 -12.98 -7.00 10.48
CA ALA A 58 -14.42 -7.27 10.53
C ALA A 58 -15.25 -6.00 10.36
N SER A 59 -14.84 -4.91 11.02
CA SER A 59 -15.49 -3.58 10.92
C SER A 59 -15.34 -3.00 9.51
N ALA A 60 -14.17 -3.12 8.89
CA ALA A 60 -13.91 -2.66 7.53
C ALA A 60 -14.83 -3.36 6.52
N LEU A 61 -14.92 -4.70 6.57
CA LEU A 61 -15.81 -5.47 5.70
C LEU A 61 -17.28 -5.08 5.87
N ALA A 62 -17.72 -4.88 7.13
CA ALA A 62 -19.09 -4.47 7.43
C ALA A 62 -19.40 -3.04 6.94
N ALA A 63 -18.41 -2.15 6.92
CA ALA A 63 -18.53 -0.78 6.42
C ALA A 63 -18.41 -0.66 4.89
N GLY A 64 -18.14 -1.76 4.17
CA GLY A 64 -17.98 -1.72 2.72
C GLY A 64 -16.54 -1.42 2.26
N ILE A 65 -15.54 -1.75 3.06
CA ILE A 65 -14.12 -1.62 2.71
C ILE A 65 -13.58 -2.99 2.34
N ASN A 66 -12.97 -3.12 1.16
CA ASN A 66 -12.44 -4.37 0.64
C ASN A 66 -10.94 -4.34 0.36
N VAL A 67 -10.22 -3.28 0.76
CA VAL A 67 -8.78 -3.11 0.58
C VAL A 67 -8.06 -3.25 1.92
N PHE A 68 -7.08 -4.16 1.98
CA PHE A 68 -6.25 -4.43 3.15
C PHE A 68 -4.78 -4.34 2.77
N ASP A 69 -4.03 -3.48 3.46
CA ASP A 69 -2.61 -3.21 3.20
C ASP A 69 -1.75 -3.53 4.42
N THR A 70 -0.68 -4.27 4.19
CA THR A 70 0.28 -4.67 5.21
C THR A 70 1.72 -4.65 4.66
N ALA A 71 2.69 -5.12 5.42
CA ALA A 71 4.04 -5.43 4.98
C ALA A 71 4.67 -6.49 5.89
N ILE A 72 5.59 -7.26 5.34
CA ILE A 72 6.24 -8.36 6.09
C ILE A 72 7.03 -7.85 7.30
N ASN A 73 7.60 -6.64 7.22
CA ASN A 73 8.35 -6.05 8.33
C ASN A 73 7.49 -5.35 9.39
N TYR A 74 6.16 -5.31 9.21
CA TYR A 74 5.29 -4.66 10.19
C TYR A 74 5.08 -5.55 11.42
N ARG A 75 5.38 -4.97 12.59
CA ARG A 75 5.18 -5.63 13.88
C ARG A 75 5.78 -7.05 13.93
N GLY A 76 7.00 -7.23 13.45
CA GLY A 76 7.65 -8.55 13.44
C GLY A 76 6.80 -9.62 12.72
N GLN A 77 6.27 -9.33 11.54
CA GLN A 77 5.40 -10.18 10.70
C GLN A 77 3.99 -10.42 11.28
N ARG A 78 3.68 -9.95 12.50
CA ARG A 78 2.37 -10.17 13.13
C ARG A 78 1.24 -9.50 12.36
N SER A 79 1.50 -8.36 11.68
CA SER A 79 0.48 -7.65 10.89
C SER A 79 -0.07 -8.50 9.74
N GLU A 80 0.79 -9.18 8.99
CA GLU A 80 0.35 -10.12 7.94
C GLU A 80 -0.44 -11.29 8.53
N ARG A 81 0.05 -11.86 9.63
CA ARG A 81 -0.60 -13.00 10.30
C ARG A 81 -1.98 -12.62 10.85
N ALA A 82 -2.12 -11.42 11.45
CA ALA A 82 -3.40 -10.94 11.95
C ALA A 82 -4.43 -10.73 10.81
N ILE A 83 -4.01 -10.09 9.70
CA ILE A 83 -4.86 -9.96 8.50
C ILE A 83 -5.25 -11.35 7.97
N GLY A 84 -4.29 -12.28 7.85
CA GLY A 84 -4.55 -13.65 7.37
C GLY A 84 -5.60 -14.38 8.20
N ARG A 85 -5.46 -14.37 9.54
CA ARG A 85 -6.44 -14.98 10.46
C ARG A 85 -7.81 -14.33 10.35
N ALA A 86 -7.87 -12.99 10.33
CA ALA A 86 -9.13 -12.25 10.25
C ALA A 86 -9.88 -12.53 8.95
N LEU A 87 -9.19 -12.53 7.82
CA LEU A 87 -9.79 -12.84 6.52
C LEU A 87 -10.24 -14.29 6.43
N ALA A 88 -9.43 -15.25 6.91
CA ALA A 88 -9.81 -16.65 6.95
C ALA A 88 -11.10 -16.86 7.76
N LYS A 89 -11.22 -16.20 8.91
CA LYS A 89 -12.43 -16.19 9.72
C LYS A 89 -13.62 -15.57 8.98
N ALA A 90 -13.42 -14.40 8.36
CA ALA A 90 -14.49 -13.73 7.60
C ALA A 90 -15.01 -14.58 6.43
N PHE A 91 -14.12 -15.29 5.73
CA PHE A 91 -14.50 -16.20 4.65
C PHE A 91 -15.25 -17.43 5.16
N ALA A 92 -14.80 -18.02 6.26
CA ALA A 92 -15.47 -19.17 6.89
C ALA A 92 -16.87 -18.81 7.40
N GLU A 93 -17.06 -17.60 7.89
CA GLU A 93 -18.36 -17.09 8.37
C GLU A 93 -19.25 -16.52 7.23
N GLY A 94 -18.80 -16.55 5.99
CA GLY A 94 -19.56 -16.05 4.84
C GLY A 94 -19.74 -14.53 4.79
N ARG A 95 -18.95 -13.77 5.57
CA ARG A 95 -19.00 -12.29 5.58
C ARG A 95 -18.40 -11.68 4.31
N ALA A 96 -17.43 -12.37 3.73
CA ALA A 96 -16.83 -12.03 2.44
C ALA A 96 -16.37 -13.31 1.74
N ARG A 97 -16.00 -13.20 0.46
CA ARG A 97 -15.34 -14.25 -0.31
C ARG A 97 -13.94 -13.78 -0.70
N ARG A 98 -13.02 -14.72 -0.97
CA ARG A 98 -11.65 -14.36 -1.38
C ARG A 98 -11.62 -13.49 -2.63
N ASP A 99 -12.50 -13.70 -3.58
CA ASP A 99 -12.58 -12.95 -4.83
C ASP A 99 -13.15 -11.51 -4.67
N GLU A 100 -13.67 -11.17 -3.50
CA GLU A 100 -14.24 -9.87 -3.16
C GLU A 100 -13.23 -8.92 -2.50
N VAL A 101 -12.12 -9.48 -1.97
CA VAL A 101 -11.18 -8.77 -1.09
C VAL A 101 -9.83 -8.62 -1.78
N PHE A 102 -9.29 -7.40 -1.72
CA PHE A 102 -7.98 -7.04 -2.23
C PHE A 102 -6.98 -6.92 -1.08
N VAL A 103 -5.88 -7.67 -1.18
CA VAL A 103 -4.82 -7.70 -0.17
C VAL A 103 -3.49 -7.29 -0.80
N SER A 104 -2.84 -6.27 -0.23
CA SER A 104 -1.49 -5.86 -0.61
C SER A 104 -0.50 -6.06 0.54
N THR A 105 0.73 -6.41 0.18
CA THR A 105 1.86 -6.46 1.11
C THR A 105 3.15 -5.99 0.43
N LYS A 106 4.24 -5.89 1.18
CA LYS A 106 5.48 -5.26 0.75
C LYS A 106 6.69 -6.04 1.24
N GLY A 107 7.78 -6.04 0.45
CA GLY A 107 9.10 -6.51 0.85
C GLY A 107 10.21 -5.59 0.35
N GLY A 108 11.34 -5.68 1.02
CA GLY A 108 12.52 -4.81 0.81
C GLY A 108 13.31 -4.65 2.10
N TYR A 109 12.66 -4.25 3.19
CA TYR A 109 13.28 -4.23 4.52
C TYR A 109 13.44 -5.63 5.10
N PHE A 110 14.50 -5.84 5.87
CA PHE A 110 14.66 -7.08 6.65
C PHE A 110 13.59 -7.14 7.73
N PRO A 111 12.68 -8.12 7.68
CA PRO A 111 11.73 -8.34 8.76
C PRO A 111 12.44 -8.99 9.95
N GLN A 112 12.01 -8.66 11.15
CA GLN A 112 12.17 -9.53 12.31
C GLN A 112 10.99 -10.49 12.36
N ASP A 113 11.04 -11.46 13.27
CA ASP A 113 9.90 -12.34 13.53
C ASP A 113 9.60 -12.33 15.02
N ALA A 114 8.46 -11.77 15.41
CA ALA A 114 8.04 -11.68 16.81
C ALA A 114 7.75 -13.05 17.45
N GLU A 115 7.62 -14.11 16.66
CA GLU A 115 7.43 -15.49 17.14
C GLU A 115 8.76 -16.28 17.20
N ASP A 116 9.85 -15.71 16.69
CA ASP A 116 11.17 -16.34 16.74
C ASP A 116 11.90 -15.93 18.03
N SER A 117 12.43 -16.89 18.75
CA SER A 117 13.12 -16.64 20.02
C SER A 117 14.53 -16.06 19.86
N ARG A 118 15.08 -16.03 18.65
CA ARG A 118 16.38 -15.44 18.38
C ARG A 118 16.34 -13.92 18.50
N PRO A 119 17.39 -13.26 19.02
CA PRO A 119 17.51 -11.81 18.92
C PRO A 119 17.39 -11.36 17.46
N GLY A 120 16.68 -10.26 17.21
CA GLY A 120 16.34 -9.82 15.85
C GLY A 120 17.56 -9.70 14.91
N ARG A 121 18.72 -9.23 15.40
CA ARG A 121 19.96 -9.20 14.63
C ARG A 121 20.40 -10.59 14.18
N ARG A 122 20.33 -11.57 15.08
CA ARG A 122 20.73 -12.96 14.78
C ARG A 122 19.73 -13.61 13.82
N TYR A 123 18.46 -13.32 13.98
CA TYR A 123 17.43 -13.77 13.04
C TYR A 123 17.74 -13.29 11.61
N VAL A 124 18.03 -11.99 11.43
CA VAL A 124 18.37 -11.42 10.11
C VAL A 124 19.66 -12.06 9.56
N GLU A 125 20.69 -12.17 10.40
CA GLU A 125 21.98 -12.76 10.00
C GLU A 125 21.81 -14.19 9.48
N GLU A 126 21.18 -15.05 10.26
CA GLU A 126 21.01 -16.46 9.92
C GLU A 126 20.00 -16.69 8.79
N SER A 127 18.91 -15.92 8.76
CA SER A 127 17.84 -16.13 7.78
C SER A 127 18.17 -15.57 6.40
N PHE A 128 18.88 -14.44 6.31
CA PHE A 128 19.03 -13.72 5.05
C PHE A 128 20.49 -13.52 4.60
N LEU A 129 21.43 -13.27 5.53
CA LEU A 129 22.80 -12.97 5.18
C LEU A 129 23.62 -14.24 5.00
N ALA A 130 23.65 -15.10 6.00
CA ALA A 130 24.41 -16.37 5.97
C ALA A 130 23.85 -17.36 4.94
N SER A 131 22.55 -17.29 4.68
CA SER A 131 21.90 -18.08 3.62
C SER A 131 22.23 -17.60 2.19
N GLY A 132 22.82 -16.40 2.05
CA GLY A 132 23.10 -15.77 0.75
C GLY A 132 21.88 -15.20 0.03
N LEU A 133 20.70 -15.20 0.64
CA LEU A 133 19.48 -14.61 0.07
C LEU A 133 19.65 -13.10 -0.14
N ALA A 134 20.28 -12.41 0.81
CA ALA A 134 20.61 -10.99 0.73
C ALA A 134 22.15 -10.82 0.61
N PRO A 135 22.70 -10.73 -0.61
CA PRO A 135 24.14 -10.53 -0.80
C PRO A 135 24.58 -9.20 -0.18
N ALA A 136 25.68 -9.22 0.59
CA ALA A 136 26.16 -8.05 1.35
C ALA A 136 26.32 -6.78 0.48
N LYS A 137 26.79 -6.95 -0.76
CA LYS A 137 26.95 -5.83 -1.71
C LYS A 137 25.62 -5.20 -2.20
N GLU A 138 24.47 -5.83 -1.95
CA GLU A 138 23.14 -5.37 -2.39
C GLU A 138 22.31 -4.82 -1.24
N ILE A 139 22.85 -4.84 -0.02
CA ILE A 139 22.19 -4.31 1.17
C ILE A 139 22.39 -2.79 1.24
N ALA A 140 21.31 -2.04 1.40
CA ALA A 140 21.36 -0.61 1.67
C ALA A 140 21.01 -0.35 3.14
N GLN A 141 21.70 0.63 3.75
CA GLN A 141 21.52 1.06 5.15
C GLN A 141 21.52 -0.09 6.19
N GLY A 142 22.12 -1.25 5.85
CA GLY A 142 22.14 -2.44 6.71
C GLY A 142 20.78 -3.11 6.93
N CYS A 143 19.71 -2.66 6.28
CA CYS A 143 18.34 -3.13 6.55
C CYS A 143 17.46 -3.34 5.31
N HIS A 144 17.93 -3.00 4.11
CA HIS A 144 17.11 -3.03 2.90
C HIS A 144 17.81 -3.77 1.76
N CYS A 145 17.08 -4.70 1.11
CA CYS A 145 17.58 -5.49 -0.02
C CYS A 145 16.44 -5.77 -1.01
N ILE A 146 16.75 -5.66 -2.32
CA ILE A 146 15.83 -5.99 -3.41
C ILE A 146 16.40 -7.07 -4.35
N ALA A 147 17.38 -7.85 -3.85
CA ALA A 147 17.99 -8.93 -4.63
C ALA A 147 16.94 -10.02 -4.96
N PRO A 148 17.02 -10.66 -6.15
CA PRO A 148 16.05 -11.66 -6.61
C PRO A 148 15.76 -12.77 -5.60
N GLY A 149 16.78 -13.40 -5.03
CA GLY A 149 16.62 -14.48 -4.05
C GLY A 149 15.89 -14.02 -2.79
N TYR A 150 16.24 -12.82 -2.31
CA TYR A 150 15.59 -12.21 -1.16
C TYR A 150 14.10 -11.90 -1.42
N LEU A 151 13.78 -11.32 -2.56
CA LEU A 151 12.38 -11.02 -2.89
C LEU A 151 11.51 -12.27 -3.01
N ARG A 152 12.02 -13.34 -3.62
CA ARG A 152 11.28 -14.61 -3.70
C ARG A 152 11.01 -15.20 -2.31
N ASP A 153 11.99 -15.16 -1.41
CA ASP A 153 11.81 -15.58 -0.02
C ASP A 153 10.77 -14.72 0.71
N GLN A 154 10.83 -13.38 0.55
CA GLN A 154 9.87 -12.47 1.16
C GLN A 154 8.43 -12.72 0.66
N ILE A 155 8.24 -12.92 -0.63
CA ILE A 155 6.93 -13.24 -1.22
C ILE A 155 6.41 -14.58 -0.65
N ALA A 156 7.26 -15.59 -0.55
CA ALA A 156 6.87 -16.88 0.00
C ALA A 156 6.45 -16.78 1.46
N ARG A 157 7.18 -16.03 2.29
CA ARG A 157 6.85 -15.77 3.70
C ARG A 157 5.56 -14.97 3.84
N SER A 158 5.38 -13.91 3.07
CA SER A 158 4.16 -13.10 3.08
C SER A 158 2.93 -13.93 2.73
N ARG A 159 3.02 -14.80 1.72
CA ARG A 159 1.94 -15.72 1.36
C ARG A 159 1.62 -16.69 2.50
N ALA A 160 2.63 -17.20 3.19
CA ALA A 160 2.45 -18.09 4.33
C ALA A 160 1.81 -17.37 5.52
N ASN A 161 2.29 -16.17 5.88
CA ASN A 161 1.76 -15.35 6.96
C ASN A 161 0.29 -14.97 6.71
N LEU A 162 -0.04 -14.54 5.49
CA LEU A 162 -1.40 -14.20 5.06
C LEU A 162 -2.30 -15.42 4.85
N GLY A 163 -1.71 -16.61 4.73
CA GLY A 163 -2.46 -17.83 4.42
C GLY A 163 -3.07 -17.84 3.01
N LEU A 164 -2.55 -17.06 2.07
CA LEU A 164 -3.08 -16.89 0.72
C LEU A 164 -2.20 -17.57 -0.34
N GLU A 165 -2.81 -18.21 -1.34
CA GLU A 165 -2.07 -18.73 -2.49
C GLU A 165 -1.56 -17.63 -3.40
N THR A 166 -2.34 -16.57 -3.60
CA THR A 166 -1.98 -15.40 -4.40
C THR A 166 -2.18 -14.14 -3.58
N VAL A 167 -1.18 -13.27 -3.49
CA VAL A 167 -1.32 -11.89 -3.01
C VAL A 167 -1.78 -11.00 -4.17
N ASP A 168 -2.78 -10.14 -3.97
CA ASP A 168 -3.33 -9.34 -5.07
C ASP A 168 -2.36 -8.27 -5.57
N LEU A 169 -1.58 -7.68 -4.66
CA LEU A 169 -0.56 -6.69 -5.01
C LEU A 169 0.65 -6.80 -4.08
N TYR A 170 1.84 -6.91 -4.67
CA TYR A 170 3.09 -6.93 -3.93
C TYR A 170 3.93 -5.69 -4.25
N TYR A 171 4.32 -4.92 -3.23
CA TYR A 171 5.13 -3.74 -3.44
C TYR A 171 6.61 -3.99 -3.15
N LEU A 172 7.49 -3.39 -3.96
CA LEU A 172 8.85 -3.06 -3.53
C LEU A 172 8.77 -1.90 -2.53
N HIS A 173 9.23 -2.15 -1.31
CA HIS A 173 9.08 -1.21 -0.20
C HIS A 173 10.26 -0.25 -0.15
N ASN A 174 9.99 1.05 -0.34
CA ASN A 174 10.95 2.16 -0.30
C ASN A 174 12.24 1.89 -1.10
N VAL A 175 12.08 1.63 -2.40
CA VAL A 175 13.21 1.32 -3.30
C VAL A 175 14.25 2.43 -3.34
N GLU A 176 13.84 3.68 -3.09
CA GLU A 176 14.72 4.85 -2.98
C GLU A 176 15.79 4.72 -1.89
N THR A 177 15.59 3.85 -0.90
CA THR A 177 16.60 3.52 0.11
C THR A 177 17.90 3.00 -0.54
N GLN A 178 17.82 2.34 -1.69
CA GLN A 178 19.00 1.90 -2.42
C GLN A 178 19.82 3.09 -2.93
N LEU A 179 19.17 4.18 -3.37
CA LEU A 179 19.81 5.40 -3.87
C LEU A 179 20.61 6.17 -2.82
N THR A 180 20.44 5.87 -1.55
CA THR A 180 21.28 6.44 -0.48
C THR A 180 22.70 5.85 -0.43
N GLN A 181 22.94 4.73 -1.12
CA GLN A 181 24.19 3.96 -1.03
C GLN A 181 24.85 3.68 -2.37
N VAL A 182 24.10 3.78 -3.47
CA VAL A 182 24.60 3.50 -4.82
C VAL A 182 24.20 4.59 -5.80
N ASP A 183 24.97 4.73 -6.88
CA ASP A 183 24.61 5.62 -7.97
C ASP A 183 23.38 5.12 -8.75
N ARG A 184 22.83 5.98 -9.60
CA ARG A 184 21.63 5.69 -10.38
C ARG A 184 21.80 4.54 -11.36
N GLY A 185 23.02 4.30 -11.87
CA GLY A 185 23.28 3.19 -12.78
C GLY A 185 23.17 1.85 -12.06
N VAL A 186 23.84 1.71 -10.94
CA VAL A 186 23.75 0.51 -10.07
C VAL A 186 22.32 0.31 -9.54
N PHE A 187 21.63 1.38 -9.16
CA PHE A 187 20.23 1.31 -8.75
C PHE A 187 19.34 0.77 -9.88
N ALA A 188 19.50 1.29 -11.10
CA ALA A 188 18.72 0.84 -12.26
C ALA A 188 18.94 -0.65 -12.57
N GLU A 189 20.18 -1.15 -12.45
CA GLU A 189 20.49 -2.56 -12.62
C GLU A 189 19.85 -3.45 -11.52
N ARG A 190 19.92 -3.00 -10.25
CA ARG A 190 19.25 -3.72 -9.13
C ARG A 190 17.74 -3.75 -9.32
N LEU A 191 17.15 -2.62 -9.68
CA LEU A 191 15.72 -2.48 -9.89
C LEU A 191 15.24 -3.33 -11.08
N ALA A 192 16.00 -3.37 -12.19
CA ALA A 192 15.66 -4.22 -13.33
C ALA A 192 15.57 -5.70 -12.94
N ARG A 193 16.56 -6.23 -12.20
CA ARG A 193 16.52 -7.62 -11.71
C ARG A 193 15.40 -7.88 -10.71
N ALA A 194 15.07 -6.90 -9.88
CA ALA A 194 13.92 -6.99 -8.98
C ALA A 194 12.60 -7.05 -9.77
N ILE A 195 12.47 -6.23 -10.80
CA ILE A 195 11.30 -6.22 -11.71
C ILE A 195 11.16 -7.56 -12.44
N GLU A 196 12.23 -8.10 -13.02
CA GLU A 196 12.23 -9.43 -13.64
C GLU A 196 11.71 -10.49 -12.68
N THR A 197 12.18 -10.46 -11.42
CA THR A 197 11.73 -11.37 -10.38
C THR A 197 10.23 -11.22 -10.09
N LEU A 198 9.74 -9.99 -9.97
CA LEU A 198 8.30 -9.76 -9.72
C LEU A 198 7.43 -10.20 -10.90
N GLU A 199 7.89 -10.04 -12.13
CA GLU A 199 7.19 -10.54 -13.31
C GLU A 199 7.16 -12.08 -13.34
N GLU A 200 8.24 -12.76 -12.94
CA GLU A 200 8.26 -14.22 -12.78
C GLU A 200 7.28 -14.69 -11.69
N GLU A 201 7.24 -14.00 -10.53
CA GLU A 201 6.32 -14.30 -9.44
C GLU A 201 4.85 -14.07 -9.84
N ALA A 202 4.59 -13.04 -10.62
CA ALA A 202 3.27 -12.75 -11.16
C ALA A 202 2.84 -13.79 -12.21
N SER A 203 3.72 -14.14 -13.14
CA SER A 203 3.48 -15.18 -14.14
C SER A 203 3.23 -16.55 -13.52
N ALA A 204 3.88 -16.82 -12.38
CA ALA A 204 3.67 -18.04 -11.60
C ALA A 204 2.39 -18.00 -10.72
N GLY A 205 1.65 -16.89 -10.71
CA GLY A 205 0.41 -16.73 -9.94
C GLY A 205 0.60 -16.57 -8.43
N ARG A 206 1.83 -16.34 -7.94
CA ARG A 206 2.09 -16.12 -6.52
C ARG A 206 1.72 -14.72 -6.07
N ILE A 207 1.83 -13.74 -6.95
CA ILE A 207 1.24 -12.41 -6.83
C ILE A 207 0.37 -12.14 -8.07
N ALA A 208 -0.64 -11.27 -7.98
CA ALA A 208 -1.46 -10.95 -9.14
C ALA A 208 -0.96 -9.70 -9.89
N ALA A 209 -0.34 -8.79 -9.18
CA ALA A 209 0.29 -7.57 -9.67
C ALA A 209 1.40 -7.14 -8.72
N TRP A 210 2.23 -6.19 -9.17
CA TRP A 210 3.22 -5.56 -8.32
C TRP A 210 3.24 -4.04 -8.48
N GLY A 211 3.89 -3.36 -7.52
CA GLY A 211 3.99 -1.91 -7.48
C GLY A 211 5.21 -1.42 -6.71
N LEU A 212 5.29 -0.09 -6.56
CA LEU A 212 6.26 0.57 -5.68
C LEU A 212 5.54 1.20 -4.50
N ALA A 213 6.01 0.97 -3.29
CA ALA A 213 5.66 1.76 -2.12
C ALA A 213 6.86 2.60 -1.74
N THR A 214 6.75 3.93 -1.83
CA THR A 214 7.85 4.86 -1.54
C THR A 214 7.50 5.74 -0.33
N TRP A 215 8.51 6.23 0.36
CA TRP A 215 8.31 7.30 1.34
C TRP A 215 8.53 8.67 0.70
N ASP A 216 9.72 8.90 0.13
CA ASP A 216 10.10 10.16 -0.51
C ASP A 216 10.18 10.07 -2.04
N GLY A 217 10.53 8.92 -2.60
CA GLY A 217 10.91 8.75 -3.99
C GLY A 217 9.96 9.34 -5.03
N LEU A 218 8.66 9.35 -4.78
CA LEU A 218 7.65 9.93 -5.67
C LEU A 218 7.19 11.34 -5.27
N ARG A 219 7.65 11.87 -4.13
CA ARG A 219 7.20 13.16 -3.57
C ARG A 219 8.24 14.28 -3.64
N VAL A 220 9.49 13.92 -3.93
CA VAL A 220 10.62 14.86 -4.03
C VAL A 220 10.75 15.43 -5.44
N PRO A 221 11.41 16.60 -5.60
CA PRO A 221 11.74 17.12 -6.92
C PRO A 221 12.56 16.13 -7.77
N SER A 222 12.47 16.26 -9.10
CA SER A 222 13.16 15.35 -10.05
C SER A 222 14.68 15.31 -9.92
N GLU A 223 15.29 16.39 -9.42
CA GLU A 223 16.73 16.54 -9.20
C GLU A 223 17.19 15.86 -7.89
N HIS A 224 16.26 15.53 -7.01
CA HIS A 224 16.60 14.94 -5.71
C HIS A 224 17.25 13.56 -5.89
N PRO A 225 18.30 13.22 -5.13
CA PRO A 225 19.00 11.94 -5.26
C PRO A 225 18.09 10.71 -5.15
N GLU A 226 17.08 10.78 -4.31
CA GLU A 226 16.14 9.68 -4.06
C GLU A 226 14.93 9.67 -5.01
N HIS A 227 14.85 10.61 -5.98
CA HIS A 227 13.72 10.65 -6.91
C HIS A 227 13.59 9.36 -7.71
N VAL A 228 12.37 8.82 -7.78
CA VAL A 228 11.97 7.64 -8.58
C VAL A 228 10.98 8.09 -9.65
N SER A 229 11.21 7.66 -10.89
CA SER A 229 10.34 7.95 -12.04
C SER A 229 9.36 6.81 -12.29
N ILE A 230 8.06 7.10 -12.26
CA ILE A 230 6.99 6.13 -12.59
C ILE A 230 7.14 5.66 -14.03
N ALA A 231 7.40 6.57 -14.97
CA ALA A 231 7.58 6.24 -16.39
C ALA A 231 8.77 5.30 -16.61
N ALA A 232 9.92 5.56 -15.95
CA ALA A 232 11.11 4.72 -16.07
C ALA A 232 10.87 3.30 -15.50
N VAL A 233 10.12 3.19 -14.40
CA VAL A 233 9.74 1.87 -13.83
C VAL A 233 8.80 1.12 -14.77
N ARG A 234 7.82 1.81 -15.36
CA ARG A 234 6.93 1.21 -16.36
C ARG A 234 7.68 0.74 -17.60
N GLU A 235 8.62 1.55 -18.09
CA GLU A 235 9.48 1.16 -19.21
C GLU A 235 10.31 -0.08 -18.88
N ALA A 236 10.89 -0.15 -17.68
CA ALA A 236 11.62 -1.33 -17.24
C ALA A 236 10.73 -2.57 -17.11
N ALA A 237 9.48 -2.43 -16.65
CA ALA A 237 8.50 -3.51 -16.61
C ALA A 237 8.12 -3.99 -18.01
N GLU A 238 7.90 -3.06 -18.95
CA GLU A 238 7.59 -3.37 -20.34
C GLU A 238 8.77 -4.06 -21.04
N LYS A 239 10.01 -3.67 -20.71
CA LYS A 239 11.22 -4.35 -21.20
C LYS A 239 11.35 -5.77 -20.66
N ALA A 240 10.97 -6.00 -19.39
CA ALA A 240 11.07 -7.32 -18.75
C ALA A 240 9.98 -8.31 -19.23
N ALA A 241 8.74 -7.86 -19.43
CA ALA A 241 7.59 -8.74 -19.69
C ALA A 241 6.69 -8.30 -20.85
N GLY A 242 7.09 -7.27 -21.60
CA GLY A 242 6.28 -6.72 -22.70
C GLY A 242 5.05 -5.95 -22.22
N PRO A 243 4.10 -5.66 -23.13
CA PRO A 243 2.91 -4.86 -22.82
C PRO A 243 1.98 -5.52 -21.80
N GLY A 244 2.14 -6.81 -21.57
CA GLY A 244 1.39 -7.57 -20.56
C GLY A 244 1.99 -7.55 -19.17
N HIS A 245 3.03 -6.72 -18.90
CA HIS A 245 3.68 -6.61 -17.57
C HIS A 245 2.66 -6.42 -16.45
N HIS A 246 3.09 -6.69 -15.20
CA HIS A 246 2.20 -6.67 -14.03
C HIS A 246 2.42 -5.46 -13.09
N PHE A 247 3.16 -4.44 -13.52
CA PHE A 247 3.26 -3.16 -12.79
C PHE A 247 1.92 -2.44 -12.82
N ARG A 248 1.26 -2.25 -11.67
CA ARG A 248 -0.11 -1.72 -11.60
C ARG A 248 -0.34 -0.65 -10.56
N ALA A 249 0.57 -0.45 -9.60
CA ALA A 249 0.30 0.46 -8.51
C ALA A 249 1.54 1.18 -7.99
N VAL A 250 1.30 2.37 -7.43
CA VAL A 250 2.24 3.07 -6.56
C VAL A 250 1.58 3.37 -5.22
N GLN A 251 2.36 3.35 -4.15
CA GLN A 251 1.94 3.77 -2.82
C GLN A 251 2.90 4.85 -2.32
N LEU A 252 2.35 5.92 -1.73
CA LEU A 252 3.12 7.05 -1.25
C LEU A 252 2.38 7.76 -0.11
N PRO A 253 3.08 8.46 0.81
CA PRO A 253 2.44 9.28 1.81
C PRO A 253 1.65 10.42 1.16
N PHE A 254 0.37 10.55 1.56
CA PHE A 254 -0.45 11.67 1.13
C PHE A 254 -1.45 12.05 2.22
N ASN A 255 -1.35 13.28 2.72
CA ASN A 255 -2.21 13.85 3.76
C ASN A 255 -2.10 15.38 3.76
N LEU A 256 -2.84 16.06 4.64
CA LEU A 256 -2.85 17.52 4.77
C LEU A 256 -1.47 18.17 4.99
N ALA A 257 -0.53 17.46 5.63
CA ALA A 257 0.84 17.94 5.85
C ALA A 257 1.83 17.47 4.77
N MET A 258 1.47 16.48 3.96
CA MET A 258 2.33 15.82 2.97
C MET A 258 1.62 15.74 1.63
N ALA A 259 1.36 16.88 1.01
CA ALA A 259 0.58 16.99 -0.22
C ALA A 259 1.43 17.06 -1.51
N GLN A 260 2.75 16.89 -1.42
CA GLN A 260 3.71 17.07 -2.52
C GLN A 260 3.33 16.25 -3.76
N ALA A 261 2.78 15.03 -3.57
CA ALA A 261 2.38 14.16 -4.67
C ALA A 261 1.25 14.72 -5.56
N ALA A 262 0.47 15.70 -5.05
CA ALA A 262 -0.57 16.40 -5.81
C ALA A 262 -0.10 17.73 -6.40
N VAL A 263 1.01 18.31 -5.90
CA VAL A 263 1.42 19.67 -6.29
C VAL A 263 2.78 19.72 -7.00
N TYR A 264 3.76 18.89 -6.63
CA TYR A 264 5.09 18.92 -7.23
C TYR A 264 5.10 18.21 -8.59
N ARG A 265 5.37 18.96 -9.65
CA ARG A 265 5.49 18.43 -11.02
C ARG A 265 6.84 17.75 -11.23
N SER A 266 7.09 16.67 -10.47
CA SER A 266 8.35 15.93 -10.49
C SER A 266 8.39 14.79 -11.51
N GLN A 267 7.24 14.28 -11.94
CA GLN A 267 7.16 13.12 -12.82
C GLN A 267 7.07 13.52 -14.29
N ALA A 268 7.93 12.97 -15.12
CA ALA A 268 7.87 13.16 -16.58
C ALA A 268 6.74 12.29 -17.15
N THR A 269 5.88 12.88 -18.00
CA THR A 269 4.83 12.20 -18.75
C THR A 269 4.86 12.67 -20.21
N LYS A 270 4.07 12.03 -21.07
CA LYS A 270 3.93 12.45 -22.48
C LYS A 270 3.40 13.88 -22.64
N SER A 271 2.63 14.38 -21.68
CA SER A 271 2.06 15.73 -21.66
C SER A 271 2.91 16.74 -20.90
N GLY A 272 4.16 16.41 -20.57
CA GLY A 272 5.08 17.25 -19.80
C GLY A 272 5.20 16.78 -18.34
N ARG A 273 5.77 17.63 -17.47
CA ARG A 273 5.91 17.26 -16.05
C ARG A 273 4.59 17.38 -15.31
N GLN A 274 4.24 16.37 -14.55
CA GLN A 274 3.02 16.27 -13.76
C GLN A 274 3.31 15.91 -12.30
N PRO A 275 2.38 16.19 -11.37
CA PRO A 275 2.41 15.62 -10.02
C PRO A 275 2.32 14.09 -10.06
N ALA A 276 2.83 13.42 -9.03
CA ALA A 276 2.91 11.96 -9.00
C ALA A 276 1.54 11.26 -9.10
N LEU A 277 0.50 11.80 -8.49
CA LEU A 277 -0.87 11.24 -8.58
C LEU A 277 -1.41 11.29 -10.01
N ILE A 278 -1.19 12.41 -10.71
CA ILE A 278 -1.63 12.59 -12.10
C ILE A 278 -0.80 11.71 -13.03
N ALA A 279 0.52 11.68 -12.83
CA ALA A 279 1.41 10.83 -13.63
C ALA A 279 1.08 9.34 -13.49
N ALA A 280 0.77 8.88 -12.27
CA ALA A 280 0.33 7.50 -12.05
C ALA A 280 -0.94 7.19 -12.85
N ARG A 281 -1.96 8.05 -12.77
CA ARG A 281 -3.20 7.91 -13.56
C ARG A 281 -2.92 7.88 -15.06
N ASP A 282 -2.12 8.81 -15.56
CA ASP A 282 -1.80 8.93 -16.99
C ASP A 282 -1.02 7.72 -17.53
N GLU A 283 -0.25 7.06 -16.65
CA GLU A 283 0.46 5.81 -16.96
C GLU A 283 -0.39 4.54 -16.70
N GLY A 284 -1.66 4.68 -16.32
CA GLY A 284 -2.55 3.56 -16.01
C GLY A 284 -2.19 2.79 -14.73
N VAL A 285 -1.54 3.47 -13.78
CA VAL A 285 -1.06 2.93 -12.50
C VAL A 285 -1.92 3.50 -11.37
N ALA A 286 -2.44 2.65 -10.50
CA ALA A 286 -3.28 3.06 -9.38
C ALA A 286 -2.44 3.66 -8.25
N ALA A 287 -2.84 4.82 -7.71
CA ALA A 287 -2.17 5.45 -6.59
C ALA A 287 -2.87 5.15 -5.25
N PHE A 288 -2.11 4.65 -4.28
CA PHE A 288 -2.53 4.38 -2.92
C PHE A 288 -1.87 5.38 -1.97
N GLY A 289 -2.68 6.08 -1.19
CA GLY A 289 -2.19 7.03 -0.19
C GLY A 289 -1.90 6.35 1.15
N SER A 290 -0.65 6.32 1.58
CA SER A 290 -0.27 5.91 2.94
C SER A 290 -0.21 7.11 3.88
N ALA A 291 -0.14 6.85 5.18
CA ALA A 291 -0.08 7.88 6.23
C ALA A 291 -1.20 8.95 6.14
N SER A 292 -2.39 8.60 5.65
CA SER A 292 -3.48 9.54 5.34
C SER A 292 -3.93 10.40 6.53
N ILE A 293 -3.74 9.94 7.77
CA ILE A 293 -3.95 10.72 9.00
C ILE A 293 -2.64 11.02 9.74
N LEU A 294 -1.50 11.01 9.03
CA LEU A 294 -0.17 11.27 9.60
C LEU A 294 0.09 10.45 10.87
N GLN A 295 -0.11 9.13 10.78
CA GLN A 295 0.03 8.18 11.90
C GLN A 295 -0.81 8.57 13.14
N GLY A 296 -2.05 9.03 12.94
CA GLY A 296 -2.96 9.44 14.00
C GLY A 296 -2.85 10.92 14.41
N ARG A 297 -1.75 11.61 14.09
CA ARG A 297 -1.52 13.00 14.52
C ARG A 297 -2.59 13.97 14.00
N LEU A 298 -3.04 13.83 12.77
CA LEU A 298 -4.10 14.67 12.20
C LEU A 298 -5.48 14.40 12.81
N GLY A 299 -5.69 13.22 13.37
CA GLY A 299 -6.93 12.90 14.11
C GLY A 299 -7.04 13.62 15.46
N LEU A 300 -5.89 13.95 16.06
CA LEU A 300 -5.79 14.67 17.34
C LEU A 300 -5.60 16.18 17.15
N ALA A 301 -5.36 16.64 15.92
CA ALA A 301 -5.09 18.04 15.62
C ALA A 301 -6.39 18.85 15.53
N GLU A 302 -6.36 20.08 15.98
CA GLU A 302 -7.33 21.11 15.58
C GLU A 302 -6.97 21.55 14.15
N LEU A 303 -7.88 21.27 13.22
CA LEU A 303 -7.66 21.58 11.80
C LEU A 303 -8.03 23.04 11.51
N PRO A 304 -7.33 23.71 10.58
CA PRO A 304 -7.68 25.04 10.10
C PRO A 304 -9.14 25.13 9.64
N GLU A 305 -9.76 26.31 9.79
CA GLU A 305 -11.16 26.52 9.46
C GLU A 305 -11.46 26.20 7.99
N GLU A 306 -10.54 26.53 7.09
CA GLU A 306 -10.63 26.25 5.65
C GLU A 306 -10.78 24.74 5.37
N ILE A 307 -10.14 23.89 6.16
CA ILE A 307 -10.28 22.43 6.05
C ILE A 307 -11.63 21.97 6.58
N VAL A 308 -12.12 22.58 7.66
CA VAL A 308 -13.44 22.27 8.23
C VAL A 308 -14.54 22.66 7.24
N GLU A 309 -14.44 23.84 6.63
CA GLU A 309 -15.38 24.34 5.62
C GLU A 309 -15.32 23.53 4.31
N ALA A 310 -14.13 23.11 3.90
CA ALA A 310 -13.95 22.28 2.69
C ALA A 310 -14.63 20.91 2.80
N PHE A 311 -14.76 20.38 4.02
CA PHE A 311 -15.36 19.04 4.24
C PHE A 311 -16.47 19.08 5.29
N PRO A 312 -17.62 19.73 4.96
CA PRO A 312 -18.75 19.89 5.86
C PRO A 312 -19.42 18.54 6.16
N GLY A 313 -20.13 18.47 7.29
CA GLY A 313 -20.90 17.28 7.69
C GLY A 313 -20.08 16.13 8.24
N LEU A 314 -18.75 16.26 8.34
CA LEU A 314 -17.87 15.28 8.97
C LEU A 314 -17.67 15.65 10.45
N ALA A 315 -17.66 14.64 11.32
CA ALA A 315 -17.63 14.86 12.77
C ALA A 315 -16.23 15.18 13.29
N THR A 316 -15.18 14.52 12.75
CA THR A 316 -13.85 14.54 13.37
C THR A 316 -12.76 15.02 12.42
N SER A 317 -11.62 15.43 12.99
CA SER A 317 -10.41 15.79 12.24
C SER A 317 -9.87 14.61 11.44
N ALA A 318 -9.94 13.38 11.97
CA ALA A 318 -9.52 12.18 11.26
C ALA A 318 -10.37 11.95 10.00
N GLN A 319 -11.69 12.11 10.09
CA GLN A 319 -12.57 12.00 8.93
C GLN A 319 -12.26 13.05 7.86
N ARG A 320 -12.00 14.31 8.24
CA ARG A 320 -11.64 15.38 7.29
C ARG A 320 -10.30 15.12 6.61
N ALA A 321 -9.29 14.67 7.37
CA ALA A 321 -7.99 14.30 6.80
C ALA A 321 -8.09 13.11 5.83
N LEU A 322 -8.90 12.10 6.14
CA LEU A 322 -9.17 10.99 5.24
C LEU A 322 -9.97 11.42 4.00
N GLN A 323 -10.96 12.29 4.19
CA GLN A 323 -11.75 12.86 3.09
C GLN A 323 -10.86 13.65 2.14
N PHE A 324 -9.94 14.48 2.65
CA PHE A 324 -8.93 15.16 1.86
C PHE A 324 -8.12 14.14 1.04
N SER A 325 -7.54 13.14 1.70
CA SER A 325 -6.66 12.17 1.05
C SER A 325 -7.37 11.37 -0.03
N ARG A 326 -8.55 10.81 0.25
CA ARG A 326 -9.28 9.99 -0.72
C ARG A 326 -9.93 10.77 -1.85
N SER A 327 -10.06 12.12 -1.70
CA SER A 327 -10.70 12.99 -2.69
C SER A 327 -9.70 13.65 -3.65
N ALA A 328 -8.39 13.47 -3.45
CA ALA A 328 -7.38 14.02 -4.34
C ALA A 328 -7.48 13.43 -5.75
N ASP A 329 -7.29 14.27 -6.78
CA ASP A 329 -7.29 13.81 -8.16
C ASP A 329 -6.16 12.79 -8.41
N GLY A 330 -6.49 11.67 -9.03
CA GLY A 330 -5.57 10.55 -9.25
C GLY A 330 -5.42 9.58 -8.06
N MET A 331 -5.93 9.92 -6.86
CA MET A 331 -5.90 9.01 -5.72
C MET A 331 -6.94 7.89 -5.88
N MET A 332 -6.52 6.65 -5.76
CA MET A 332 -7.42 5.48 -5.82
C MET A 332 -7.93 5.10 -4.44
N VAL A 333 -7.02 4.91 -3.49
CA VAL A 333 -7.32 4.43 -2.13
C VAL A 333 -6.53 5.25 -1.11
N ALA A 334 -7.19 5.74 -0.06
CA ALA A 334 -6.53 6.31 1.12
C ALA A 334 -6.47 5.24 2.22
N LEU A 335 -5.27 4.87 2.64
CA LEU A 335 -5.04 3.86 3.66
C LEU A 335 -5.07 4.48 5.06
N VAL A 336 -5.78 3.86 5.98
CA VAL A 336 -5.83 4.26 7.39
C VAL A 336 -5.56 3.07 8.29
N GLY A 337 -4.64 3.25 9.24
CA GLY A 337 -4.41 2.31 10.33
C GLY A 337 -5.40 2.58 11.47
N VAL A 338 -6.05 1.54 11.95
CA VAL A 338 -6.93 1.59 13.11
C VAL A 338 -6.66 0.37 13.98
N SER A 339 -6.45 0.58 15.26
CA SER A 339 -6.17 -0.47 16.25
C SER A 339 -7.25 -0.55 17.34
N SER A 340 -8.26 0.34 17.31
CA SER A 340 -9.40 0.29 18.22
C SER A 340 -10.72 0.21 17.44
N PRO A 341 -11.73 -0.48 18.00
CA PRO A 341 -13.06 -0.56 17.40
C PRO A 341 -13.72 0.80 17.19
N GLU A 342 -13.50 1.74 18.14
CA GLU A 342 -14.07 3.09 18.10
C GLU A 342 -13.51 3.87 16.91
N HIS A 343 -12.19 3.89 16.74
CA HIS A 343 -11.54 4.54 15.61
C HIS A 343 -11.88 3.85 14.29
N ALA A 344 -12.09 2.53 14.29
CA ALA A 344 -12.57 1.82 13.11
C ALA A 344 -13.98 2.28 12.70
N ALA A 345 -14.90 2.34 13.66
CA ALA A 345 -16.26 2.81 13.41
C ALA A 345 -16.28 4.25 12.90
N GLU A 346 -15.52 5.15 13.55
CA GLU A 346 -15.42 6.56 13.18
C GLU A 346 -14.88 6.74 11.76
N ASN A 347 -13.72 6.16 11.47
CA ASN A 347 -13.06 6.36 10.18
C ASN A 347 -13.80 5.67 9.02
N PHE A 348 -14.38 4.50 9.26
CA PHE A 348 -15.07 3.73 8.22
C PHE A 348 -16.49 4.24 7.94
N GLU A 349 -17.06 5.06 8.82
CA GLU A 349 -18.32 5.78 8.54
C GLU A 349 -18.20 6.65 7.26
N LEU A 350 -16.99 7.10 6.93
CA LEU A 350 -16.72 7.78 5.65
C LEU A 350 -17.15 6.98 4.41
N ALA A 351 -17.30 5.67 4.49
CA ALA A 351 -17.86 4.88 3.39
C ALA A 351 -19.30 5.29 3.04
N ARG A 352 -20.02 5.92 3.98
CA ARG A 352 -21.39 6.47 3.80
C ARG A 352 -21.40 7.88 3.22
N HIS A 353 -20.24 8.52 3.10
CA HIS A 353 -20.07 9.85 2.53
C HIS A 353 -19.41 9.75 1.15
N SER A 354 -19.93 10.46 0.16
CA SER A 354 -19.25 10.56 -1.15
C SER A 354 -17.90 11.26 -0.99
N PRO A 355 -16.86 10.83 -1.71
CA PRO A 355 -15.65 11.65 -1.83
C PRO A 355 -15.98 13.06 -2.30
N ALA A 356 -15.26 14.06 -1.82
CA ALA A 356 -15.44 15.42 -2.29
C ALA A 356 -14.97 15.56 -3.75
N PRO A 357 -15.49 16.53 -4.52
CA PRO A 357 -14.95 16.82 -5.84
C PRO A 357 -13.46 17.15 -5.77
N PRO A 358 -12.61 16.65 -6.69
CA PRO A 358 -11.17 16.87 -6.68
C PRO A 358 -10.76 18.37 -6.64
N ASP A 359 -11.53 19.23 -7.30
CA ASP A 359 -11.29 20.69 -7.30
C ASP A 359 -11.32 21.29 -5.90
N ARG A 360 -12.11 20.72 -4.99
CA ARG A 360 -12.15 21.16 -3.59
C ARG A 360 -10.84 20.87 -2.85
N VAL A 361 -10.19 19.76 -3.18
CA VAL A 361 -8.86 19.44 -2.64
C VAL A 361 -7.81 20.37 -3.24
N LEU A 362 -7.88 20.65 -4.55
CA LEU A 362 -6.95 21.53 -5.23
C LEU A 362 -7.05 22.98 -4.74
N SER A 363 -8.26 23.48 -4.42
CA SER A 363 -8.45 24.84 -3.93
C SER A 363 -7.79 25.11 -2.57
N LEU A 364 -7.42 24.10 -1.82
CA LEU A 364 -6.69 24.25 -0.54
C LEU A 364 -5.19 24.57 -0.72
N PHE A 365 -4.70 24.58 -1.96
CA PHE A 365 -3.29 24.89 -2.29
C PHE A 365 -3.11 26.25 -2.99
N HIS A 366 -4.15 27.11 -2.99
CA HIS A 366 -4.15 28.41 -3.69
C HIS A 366 -4.35 29.58 -2.73
#